data_ac4a97f1a472da3cca448b4a119ba35c
#
_entry.id   ac4a97f1a472da3cca448b4a119ba35c
#
_cell.length_a   1.000
_cell.length_b   1.000
_cell.length_c   1.000
_cell.angle_alpha   90.00
_cell.angle_beta   90.00
_cell.angle_gamma   90.00
#
_symmetry.space_group_name_H-M   'P 1'
#
loop_
_entity.id
_entity.type
_entity.pdbx_description
1 polymer ?
#
loop_
_entity_poly.entity_id
_entity_poly.type
_entity_poly.pdbx_seq_one_letter_code
_entity_poly.pdbx_strand_id
1 'polypeptide(L)'
;MAEKNLEQMQEAVAEIREKMAAAAREAGRDPAAVQLCAACKIRTAQTVAASAALPIDVFGENHVQELCANFDAGAYCGKPSHFIGHLQTNKIKKVLGRASLIQSVDSEHLLNAIEKEAAKAGIVQNVLLEVNIGGEESKTGVVPEALWPLLDAAAAQEHIRVKGLMAIPPVNNDDARNRRYLAEVYKLFAQAGERGYSNVSMETLSMGMSGDFENAIREGATLVRIGTAIYGERDYNKK
;
A
#
# COMPACT_ATOMS: atom_id res chain seq x y z
N MET A 1 22.91 -1.16 -9.40
CA MET A 1 23.49 -1.65 -8.10
C MET A 1 22.98 -3.07 -7.87
N ALA A 2 23.73 -3.93 -7.22
CA ALA A 2 23.30 -5.29 -6.92
C ALA A 2 22.21 -5.30 -5.82
N GLU A 3 21.52 -6.45 -5.68
CA GLU A 3 20.64 -6.73 -4.56
C GLU A 3 21.40 -6.61 -3.24
N LYS A 4 20.84 -5.94 -2.25
CA LYS A 4 21.47 -5.75 -0.94
C LYS A 4 21.49 -7.06 -0.15
N ASN A 5 22.58 -7.32 0.55
CA ASN A 5 22.65 -8.40 1.54
C ASN A 5 21.91 -8.01 2.84
N LEU A 6 21.77 -8.93 3.80
CA LEU A 6 21.00 -8.71 5.02
C LEU A 6 21.54 -7.54 5.86
N GLU A 7 22.84 -7.39 6.00
CA GLU A 7 23.47 -6.29 6.75
C GLU A 7 23.14 -4.93 6.11
N GLN A 8 23.29 -4.82 4.79
CA GLN A 8 22.93 -3.62 4.04
C GLN A 8 21.42 -3.32 4.09
N MET A 9 20.55 -4.34 4.13
CA MET A 9 19.12 -4.15 4.33
C MET A 9 18.83 -3.66 5.75
N GLN A 10 19.53 -4.18 6.75
CA GLN A 10 19.38 -3.75 8.15
C GLN A 10 19.75 -2.28 8.34
N GLU A 11 20.90 -1.85 7.80
CA GLU A 11 21.32 -0.45 7.80
C GLU A 11 20.28 0.44 7.11
N ALA A 12 19.84 0.03 5.91
CA ALA A 12 18.84 0.78 5.17
C ALA A 12 17.49 0.92 5.92
N VAL A 13 17.02 -0.14 6.54
CA VAL A 13 15.76 -0.10 7.32
C VAL A 13 15.91 0.77 8.55
N ALA A 14 17.07 0.73 9.23
CA ALA A 14 17.36 1.60 10.37
C ALA A 14 17.33 3.08 9.97
N GLU A 15 18.01 3.44 8.88
CA GLU A 15 18.00 4.80 8.33
C GLU A 15 16.58 5.26 7.93
N ILE A 16 15.83 4.39 7.26
CA ILE A 16 14.44 4.68 6.86
C ILE A 16 13.58 4.94 8.10
N ARG A 17 13.67 4.11 9.13
CA ARG A 17 12.93 4.28 10.38
C ARG A 17 13.25 5.57 11.09
N GLU A 18 14.53 5.97 11.11
CA GLU A 18 14.95 7.24 11.69
C GLU A 18 14.33 8.43 10.94
N LYS A 19 14.40 8.42 9.60
CA LYS A 19 13.78 9.46 8.76
C LYS A 19 12.25 9.48 8.91
N MET A 20 11.59 8.33 8.97
CA MET A 20 10.15 8.23 9.23
C MET A 20 9.79 8.88 10.58
N ALA A 21 10.56 8.56 11.62
CA ALA A 21 10.32 9.11 12.95
C ALA A 21 10.56 10.62 13.01
N ALA A 22 11.59 11.11 12.33
CA ALA A 22 11.87 12.55 12.23
C ALA A 22 10.71 13.28 11.53
N ALA A 23 10.29 12.82 10.34
CA ALA A 23 9.19 13.41 9.59
C ALA A 23 7.85 13.41 10.36
N ALA A 24 7.57 12.35 11.12
CA ALA A 24 6.38 12.28 11.96
C ALA A 24 6.42 13.32 13.09
N ARG A 25 7.56 13.44 13.81
CA ARG A 25 7.73 14.44 14.87
C ARG A 25 7.63 15.88 14.35
N GLU A 26 8.24 16.17 13.19
CA GLU A 26 8.13 17.47 12.53
C GLU A 26 6.68 17.86 12.22
N ALA A 27 5.85 16.86 11.91
CA ALA A 27 4.41 17.05 11.68
C ALA A 27 3.57 16.99 12.97
N GLY A 28 4.18 16.93 14.16
CA GLY A 28 3.47 16.83 15.43
C GLY A 28 2.74 15.49 15.64
N ARG A 29 3.19 14.42 14.96
CA ARG A 29 2.56 13.09 14.98
C ARG A 29 3.41 12.09 15.75
N ASP A 30 2.75 11.08 16.33
CA ASP A 30 3.44 9.95 16.93
C ASP A 30 4.13 9.11 15.82
N PRO A 31 5.46 8.89 15.89
CA PRO A 31 6.17 8.01 14.97
C PRO A 31 5.61 6.58 14.91
N ALA A 32 5.06 6.06 16.00
CA ALA A 32 4.47 4.74 16.08
C ALA A 32 3.17 4.61 15.24
N ALA A 33 2.54 5.73 14.87
CA ALA A 33 1.36 5.74 14.02
C ALA A 33 1.67 5.55 12.52
N VAL A 34 2.95 5.41 12.14
CA VAL A 34 3.36 5.27 10.73
C VAL A 34 4.00 3.90 10.50
N GLN A 35 3.38 3.10 9.65
CA GLN A 35 3.85 1.77 9.27
C GLN A 35 4.78 1.79 8.07
N LEU A 36 5.81 0.92 8.11
CA LEU A 36 6.70 0.64 6.99
C LEU A 36 6.24 -0.61 6.26
N CYS A 37 5.76 -0.43 5.03
CA CYS A 37 5.50 -1.53 4.10
C CYS A 37 6.75 -1.75 3.21
N ALA A 38 7.38 -2.91 3.33
CA ALA A 38 8.45 -3.31 2.42
C ALA A 38 7.87 -3.84 1.12
N ALA A 39 8.08 -3.13 0.01
CA ALA A 39 7.63 -3.54 -1.32
C ALA A 39 8.59 -4.59 -1.92
N CYS A 40 8.20 -5.87 -1.84
CA CYS A 40 9.05 -7.04 -2.10
C CYS A 40 9.17 -7.45 -3.57
N LYS A 41 8.53 -6.72 -4.47
CA LYS A 41 8.47 -7.08 -5.89
C LYS A 41 9.81 -7.52 -6.47
N ILE A 42 9.79 -8.66 -7.20
CA ILE A 42 10.97 -9.28 -7.83
C ILE A 42 12.02 -9.76 -6.79
N ARG A 43 11.62 -10.05 -5.55
CA ARG A 43 12.51 -10.62 -4.54
C ARG A 43 12.18 -12.09 -4.30
N THR A 44 13.21 -12.88 -4.04
CA THR A 44 13.04 -14.31 -3.72
C THR A 44 12.42 -14.48 -2.34
N ALA A 45 11.74 -15.60 -2.11
CA ALA A 45 11.19 -15.91 -0.80
C ALA A 45 12.27 -15.93 0.31
N GLN A 46 13.50 -16.31 -0.04
CA GLN A 46 14.64 -16.28 0.89
C GLN A 46 15.01 -14.84 1.28
N THR A 47 15.08 -13.91 0.32
CA THR A 47 15.34 -12.48 0.60
C THR A 47 14.22 -11.87 1.46
N VAL A 48 12.96 -12.19 1.15
CA VAL A 48 11.81 -11.70 1.92
C VAL A 48 11.87 -12.24 3.35
N ALA A 49 12.09 -13.56 3.53
CA ALA A 49 12.19 -14.18 4.84
C ALA A 49 13.36 -13.62 5.67
N ALA A 50 14.51 -13.39 5.05
CA ALA A 50 15.65 -12.77 5.74
C ALA A 50 15.31 -11.35 6.22
N SER A 51 14.59 -10.56 5.41
CA SER A 51 14.16 -9.21 5.79
C SER A 51 13.04 -9.19 6.85
N ALA A 52 12.35 -10.29 7.08
CA ALA A 52 11.28 -10.36 8.09
C ALA A 52 11.79 -10.22 9.54
N ALA A 53 13.07 -10.45 9.79
CA ALA A 53 13.70 -10.19 11.09
C ALA A 53 13.92 -8.68 11.36
N LEU A 54 13.84 -7.84 10.31
CA LEU A 54 14.05 -6.40 10.42
C LEU A 54 12.76 -5.69 10.92
N PRO A 55 12.85 -4.44 11.41
CA PRO A 55 11.69 -3.67 11.86
C PRO A 55 10.83 -3.19 10.68
N ILE A 56 10.27 -4.12 9.92
CA ILE A 56 9.29 -3.95 8.85
C ILE A 56 7.94 -4.36 9.43
N ASP A 57 6.88 -3.56 9.21
CA ASP A 57 5.55 -3.86 9.76
C ASP A 57 4.75 -4.75 8.83
N VAL A 58 4.88 -4.53 7.52
CA VAL A 58 4.06 -5.14 6.48
C VAL A 58 4.90 -5.44 5.24
N PHE A 59 4.57 -6.54 4.55
CA PHE A 59 5.13 -6.84 3.24
C PHE A 59 4.13 -6.49 2.13
N GLY A 60 4.60 -5.85 1.06
CA GLY A 60 3.77 -5.45 -0.08
C GLY A 60 4.19 -6.13 -1.37
N GLU A 61 3.22 -6.76 -2.08
CA GLU A 61 3.46 -7.43 -3.34
C GLU A 61 2.72 -6.76 -4.50
N ASN A 62 3.40 -6.64 -5.63
CA ASN A 62 2.82 -6.07 -6.84
C ASN A 62 2.23 -7.12 -7.79
N HIS A 63 2.70 -8.37 -7.71
CA HIS A 63 2.27 -9.45 -8.60
C HIS A 63 1.67 -10.60 -7.81
N VAL A 64 0.54 -11.12 -8.29
CA VAL A 64 -0.19 -12.21 -7.62
C VAL A 64 0.66 -13.47 -7.51
N GLN A 65 1.51 -13.74 -8.50
CA GLN A 65 2.42 -14.90 -8.50
C GLN A 65 3.44 -14.80 -7.34
N GLU A 66 4.00 -13.60 -7.13
CA GLU A 66 4.96 -13.33 -6.04
C GLU A 66 4.27 -13.45 -4.68
N LEU A 67 3.08 -12.85 -4.53
CA LEU A 67 2.28 -12.99 -3.32
C LEU A 67 2.04 -14.47 -2.97
N CYS A 68 1.58 -15.28 -3.95
CA CYS A 68 1.33 -16.70 -3.72
C CYS A 68 2.62 -17.44 -3.35
N ALA A 69 3.71 -17.24 -4.10
CA ALA A 69 4.98 -17.94 -3.86
C ALA A 69 5.55 -17.61 -2.48
N ASN A 70 5.58 -16.33 -2.10
CA ASN A 70 6.11 -15.89 -0.81
C ASN A 70 5.21 -16.31 0.36
N PHE A 71 3.87 -16.26 0.18
CA PHE A 71 2.92 -16.71 1.19
C PHE A 71 3.02 -18.22 1.43
N ASP A 72 3.00 -19.02 0.36
CA ASP A 72 3.04 -20.49 0.42
C ASP A 72 4.41 -20.97 0.97
N ALA A 73 5.50 -20.20 0.77
CA ALA A 73 6.81 -20.45 1.37
C ALA A 73 6.93 -19.97 2.84
N GLY A 74 5.92 -19.31 3.40
CA GLY A 74 5.97 -18.72 4.75
C GLY A 74 6.98 -17.56 4.88
N ALA A 75 7.34 -16.92 3.77
CA ALA A 75 8.41 -15.92 3.73
C ALA A 75 8.13 -14.65 4.54
N TYR A 76 6.88 -14.36 4.84
CA TYR A 76 6.50 -13.21 5.67
C TYR A 76 6.70 -13.43 7.18
N CYS A 77 7.00 -14.67 7.61
CA CYS A 77 7.27 -15.03 9.00
C CYS A 77 6.20 -14.53 9.99
N GLY A 78 4.92 -14.63 9.61
CA GLY A 78 3.78 -14.22 10.41
C GLY A 78 3.42 -12.73 10.34
N LYS A 79 4.19 -11.91 9.63
CA LYS A 79 3.84 -10.50 9.40
C LYS A 79 2.75 -10.38 8.31
N PRO A 80 1.92 -9.33 8.36
CA PRO A 80 0.90 -9.09 7.35
C PRO A 80 1.49 -8.92 5.95
N SER A 81 0.78 -9.41 4.93
CA SER A 81 1.07 -9.12 3.53
C SER A 81 -0.07 -8.33 2.90
N HIS A 82 0.27 -7.31 2.14
CA HIS A 82 -0.65 -6.47 1.37
C HIS A 82 -0.45 -6.68 -0.12
N PHE A 83 -1.52 -6.67 -0.88
CA PHE A 83 -1.44 -6.58 -2.33
C PHE A 83 -1.50 -5.11 -2.73
N ILE A 84 -0.44 -4.61 -3.36
CA ILE A 84 -0.23 -3.19 -3.67
C ILE A 84 -0.09 -2.89 -5.17
N GLY A 85 -0.23 -3.91 -6.04
CA GLY A 85 -0.20 -3.76 -7.49
C GLY A 85 -1.58 -3.79 -8.12
N HIS A 86 -1.67 -3.55 -9.42
CA HIS A 86 -2.95 -3.64 -10.15
C HIS A 86 -3.51 -5.07 -10.11
N LEU A 87 -4.73 -5.21 -9.63
CA LEU A 87 -5.39 -6.50 -9.46
C LEU A 87 -6.36 -6.79 -10.62
N GLN A 88 -6.04 -7.78 -11.42
CA GLN A 88 -6.95 -8.30 -12.43
C GLN A 88 -8.04 -9.17 -11.79
N THR A 89 -9.30 -9.06 -12.23
CA THR A 89 -10.45 -9.75 -11.64
C THR A 89 -10.32 -11.28 -11.65
N ASN A 90 -9.69 -11.85 -12.70
CA ASN A 90 -9.44 -13.29 -12.80
C ASN A 90 -8.39 -13.83 -11.82
N LYS A 91 -7.72 -12.96 -11.07
CA LYS A 91 -6.69 -13.31 -10.08
C LYS A 91 -7.16 -13.18 -8.63
N ILE A 92 -8.32 -12.58 -8.39
CA ILE A 92 -8.84 -12.26 -7.04
C ILE A 92 -8.79 -13.48 -6.12
N LYS A 93 -9.26 -14.67 -6.57
CA LYS A 93 -9.25 -15.91 -5.76
C LYS A 93 -7.88 -16.28 -5.19
N LYS A 94 -6.80 -15.89 -5.87
CA LYS A 94 -5.43 -16.17 -5.43
C LYS A 94 -4.94 -15.18 -4.38
N VAL A 95 -5.54 -13.99 -4.33
CA VAL A 95 -5.18 -12.92 -3.38
C VAL A 95 -5.95 -13.05 -2.08
N LEU A 96 -7.24 -13.42 -2.15
CA LEU A 96 -8.09 -13.61 -0.98
C LEU A 96 -7.50 -14.65 -0.02
N GLY A 97 -7.47 -14.30 1.26
CA GLY A 97 -6.90 -15.13 2.33
C GLY A 97 -5.37 -15.12 2.40
N ARG A 98 -4.67 -14.57 1.38
CA ARG A 98 -3.22 -14.37 1.40
C ARG A 98 -2.85 -12.92 1.72
N ALA A 99 -3.51 -11.94 1.10
CA ALA A 99 -3.32 -10.54 1.43
C ALA A 99 -4.32 -10.12 2.53
N SER A 100 -3.82 -9.58 3.62
CA SER A 100 -4.63 -9.00 4.70
C SER A 100 -5.32 -7.69 4.26
N LEU A 101 -4.76 -7.02 3.25
CA LEU A 101 -5.26 -5.77 2.69
C LEU A 101 -4.97 -5.69 1.19
N ILE A 102 -5.97 -5.40 0.37
CA ILE A 102 -5.82 -5.05 -1.05
C ILE A 102 -5.85 -3.53 -1.16
N GLN A 103 -4.75 -2.90 -1.61
CA GLN A 103 -4.63 -1.45 -1.62
C GLN A 103 -5.03 -0.78 -2.95
N SER A 104 -5.36 -1.57 -3.96
CA SER A 104 -5.47 -1.12 -5.37
C SER A 104 -6.88 -1.26 -5.93
N VAL A 105 -7.91 -0.97 -5.14
CA VAL A 105 -9.29 -0.98 -5.65
C VAL A 105 -9.57 0.35 -6.36
N ASP A 106 -9.61 0.30 -7.69
CA ASP A 106 -9.63 1.44 -8.60
C ASP A 106 -10.94 1.58 -9.40
N SER A 107 -11.91 0.70 -9.17
CA SER A 107 -13.17 0.69 -9.94
C SER A 107 -14.26 -0.10 -9.22
N GLU A 108 -15.50 0.26 -9.50
CA GLU A 108 -16.67 -0.50 -9.04
C GLU A 108 -16.69 -1.92 -9.62
N HIS A 109 -16.19 -2.10 -10.85
CA HIS A 109 -16.05 -3.42 -11.46
C HIS A 109 -15.14 -4.35 -10.64
N LEU A 110 -13.97 -3.86 -10.22
CA LEU A 110 -13.05 -4.63 -9.38
C LEU A 110 -13.63 -4.84 -7.98
N LEU A 111 -14.23 -3.80 -7.38
CA LEU A 111 -14.90 -3.87 -6.09
C LEU A 111 -15.95 -4.98 -6.04
N ASN A 112 -16.88 -4.99 -7.01
CA ASN A 112 -17.94 -5.99 -7.11
C ASN A 112 -17.39 -7.41 -7.36
N ALA A 113 -16.29 -7.53 -8.10
CA ALA A 113 -15.63 -8.81 -8.32
C ALA A 113 -14.97 -9.34 -7.03
N ILE A 114 -14.37 -8.46 -6.21
CA ILE A 114 -13.81 -8.83 -4.89
C ILE A 114 -14.94 -9.25 -3.95
N GLU A 115 -16.01 -8.48 -3.83
CA GLU A 115 -17.19 -8.81 -3.02
C GLU A 115 -17.71 -10.22 -3.35
N LYS A 116 -17.96 -10.46 -4.65
CA LYS A 116 -18.47 -11.76 -5.13
C LYS A 116 -17.58 -12.94 -4.74
N GLU A 117 -16.27 -12.81 -4.86
CA GLU A 117 -15.34 -13.89 -4.53
C GLU A 117 -15.12 -14.01 -3.03
N ALA A 118 -15.15 -12.89 -2.26
CA ALA A 118 -15.08 -12.89 -0.81
C ALA A 118 -16.32 -13.58 -0.19
N ALA A 119 -17.51 -13.25 -0.70
CA ALA A 119 -18.77 -13.91 -0.30
C ALA A 119 -18.73 -15.43 -0.52
N LYS A 120 -18.26 -15.89 -1.70
CA LYS A 120 -18.10 -17.31 -1.98
C LYS A 120 -17.10 -18.02 -1.05
N ALA A 121 -16.08 -17.30 -0.63
CA ALA A 121 -15.06 -17.80 0.29
C ALA A 121 -15.49 -17.71 1.77
N GLY A 122 -16.61 -17.05 2.08
CA GLY A 122 -17.08 -16.82 3.44
C GLY A 122 -16.16 -15.93 4.27
N ILE A 123 -15.44 -14.98 3.64
CA ILE A 123 -14.50 -14.08 4.30
C ILE A 123 -14.90 -12.62 4.09
N VAL A 124 -14.40 -11.75 4.96
CA VAL A 124 -14.47 -10.30 4.78
C VAL A 124 -13.09 -9.79 4.40
N GLN A 125 -12.98 -9.10 3.25
CA GLN A 125 -11.73 -8.58 2.73
C GLN A 125 -11.57 -7.10 3.06
N ASN A 126 -10.43 -6.74 3.67
CA ASN A 126 -10.05 -5.35 3.84
C ASN A 126 -9.49 -4.79 2.53
N VAL A 127 -9.88 -3.55 2.19
CA VAL A 127 -9.44 -2.87 0.97
C VAL A 127 -9.09 -1.40 1.24
N LEU A 128 -8.23 -0.83 0.39
CA LEU A 128 -8.11 0.62 0.21
C LEU A 128 -8.64 0.97 -1.18
N LEU A 129 -9.26 2.15 -1.29
CA LEU A 129 -9.61 2.71 -2.60
C LEU A 129 -8.40 3.47 -3.15
N GLU A 130 -8.05 3.18 -4.39
CA GLU A 130 -6.90 3.82 -5.06
C GLU A 130 -7.34 5.09 -5.76
N VAL A 131 -6.67 6.22 -5.43
CA VAL A 131 -6.94 7.54 -5.99
C VAL A 131 -5.81 7.97 -6.92
N ASN A 132 -6.14 8.30 -8.15
CA ASN A 132 -5.26 8.91 -9.14
C ASN A 132 -5.29 10.43 -9.00
N ILE A 133 -4.58 10.94 -8.01
CA ILE A 133 -4.58 12.37 -7.67
C ILE A 133 -4.00 13.28 -8.76
N GLY A 134 -3.17 12.73 -9.63
CA GLY A 134 -2.57 13.47 -10.75
C GLY A 134 -3.41 13.49 -12.03
N GLY A 135 -4.46 12.66 -12.12
CA GLY A 135 -5.28 12.51 -13.31
C GLY A 135 -4.51 11.96 -14.53
N GLU A 136 -3.42 11.23 -14.31
CA GLU A 136 -2.60 10.66 -15.38
C GLU A 136 -3.29 9.42 -15.98
N GLU A 137 -3.64 9.45 -17.26
CA GLU A 137 -4.32 8.32 -17.95
C GLU A 137 -3.53 7.00 -17.91
N SER A 138 -2.23 7.07 -17.77
CA SER A 138 -1.35 5.90 -17.69
C SER A 138 -1.32 5.22 -16.32
N LYS A 139 -1.94 5.81 -15.30
CA LYS A 139 -1.97 5.29 -13.91
C LYS A 139 -3.33 4.74 -13.55
N THR A 140 -3.32 3.75 -12.67
CA THR A 140 -4.51 3.21 -11.99
C THR A 140 -5.05 4.19 -10.96
N GLY A 141 -6.22 3.89 -10.44
CA GLY A 141 -6.91 4.73 -9.46
C GLY A 141 -8.03 5.58 -10.05
N VAL A 142 -9.02 5.86 -9.25
CA VAL A 142 -10.12 6.78 -9.64
C VAL A 142 -9.67 8.23 -9.51
N VAL A 143 -10.14 9.09 -10.39
CA VAL A 143 -9.99 10.54 -10.21
C VAL A 143 -10.72 10.99 -8.94
N PRO A 144 -10.32 12.11 -8.30
CA PRO A 144 -10.90 12.54 -7.03
C PRO A 144 -12.42 12.60 -7.00
N GLU A 145 -13.05 13.04 -8.08
CA GLU A 145 -14.50 13.17 -8.20
C GLU A 145 -15.20 11.80 -8.20
N ALA A 146 -14.57 10.79 -8.79
CA ALA A 146 -15.09 9.42 -8.86
C ALA A 146 -14.86 8.60 -7.58
N LEU A 147 -14.13 9.14 -6.61
CA LEU A 147 -13.94 8.49 -5.31
C LEU A 147 -15.28 8.32 -4.58
N TRP A 148 -16.14 9.31 -4.63
CA TRP A 148 -17.39 9.30 -3.86
C TRP A 148 -18.37 8.23 -4.31
N PRO A 149 -18.71 8.10 -5.61
CA PRO A 149 -19.51 6.97 -6.07
C PRO A 149 -18.91 5.61 -5.75
N LEU A 150 -17.57 5.45 -5.85
CA LEU A 150 -16.90 4.21 -5.52
C LEU A 150 -17.00 3.89 -4.01
N LEU A 151 -16.86 4.91 -3.15
CA LEU A 151 -17.01 4.77 -1.70
C LEU A 151 -18.45 4.38 -1.32
N ASP A 152 -19.45 5.02 -1.97
CA ASP A 152 -20.88 4.71 -1.76
C ASP A 152 -21.18 3.26 -2.20
N ALA A 153 -20.63 2.83 -3.33
CA ALA A 153 -20.75 1.44 -3.80
C ALA A 153 -20.07 0.46 -2.83
N ALA A 154 -18.91 0.81 -2.27
CA ALA A 154 -18.20 -0.02 -1.29
C ALA A 154 -18.95 -0.09 0.05
N ALA A 155 -19.61 0.99 0.46
CA ALA A 155 -20.43 1.04 1.67
C ALA A 155 -21.64 0.09 1.61
N ALA A 156 -22.11 -0.25 0.41
CA ALA A 156 -23.20 -1.19 0.20
C ALA A 156 -22.79 -2.67 0.23
N GLN A 157 -21.49 -2.98 0.33
CA GLN A 157 -20.95 -4.35 0.28
C GLN A 157 -20.94 -4.99 1.68
N GLU A 158 -21.21 -6.30 1.75
CA GLU A 158 -21.24 -7.04 3.02
C GLU A 158 -19.89 -7.67 3.37
N HIS A 159 -19.14 -8.10 2.35
CA HIS A 159 -17.87 -8.83 2.52
C HIS A 159 -16.64 -7.96 2.26
N ILE A 160 -16.80 -6.64 2.24
CA ILE A 160 -15.71 -5.67 2.11
C ILE A 160 -15.69 -4.74 3.33
N ARG A 161 -14.48 -4.40 3.75
CA ARG A 161 -14.21 -3.32 4.71
C ARG A 161 -13.22 -2.34 4.08
N VAL A 162 -13.65 -1.11 3.86
CA VAL A 162 -12.78 -0.04 3.41
C VAL A 162 -11.98 0.47 4.61
N LYS A 163 -10.65 0.32 4.56
CA LYS A 163 -9.73 0.73 5.63
C LYS A 163 -9.02 2.04 5.35
N GLY A 164 -9.31 2.68 4.24
CA GLY A 164 -8.70 3.94 3.87
C GLY A 164 -8.47 4.13 2.37
N LEU A 165 -7.48 4.95 2.05
CA LEU A 165 -7.11 5.30 0.69
C LEU A 165 -5.66 4.94 0.38
N MET A 166 -5.39 4.70 -0.91
CA MET A 166 -4.05 4.58 -1.47
C MET A 166 -3.86 5.57 -2.60
N ALA A 167 -2.67 6.15 -2.72
CA ALA A 167 -2.32 6.99 -3.85
C ALA A 167 -0.84 6.88 -4.23
N ILE A 168 -0.57 7.09 -5.52
CA ILE A 168 0.77 7.25 -6.08
C ILE A 168 0.79 8.58 -6.85
N PRO A 169 1.22 9.68 -6.22
CA PRO A 169 1.29 10.97 -6.89
C PRO A 169 2.19 10.95 -8.14
N PRO A 170 2.01 11.89 -9.08
CA PRO A 170 2.93 12.07 -10.19
C PRO A 170 4.38 12.23 -9.71
N VAL A 171 5.31 11.53 -10.38
CA VAL A 171 6.73 11.72 -10.12
C VAL A 171 7.13 13.14 -10.54
N ASN A 172 7.67 13.90 -9.61
CA ASN A 172 8.22 15.23 -9.89
C ASN A 172 9.39 15.52 -8.94
N ASN A 173 10.24 16.46 -9.32
CA ASN A 173 11.40 16.88 -8.53
C ASN A 173 11.12 18.16 -7.71
N ASP A 174 9.87 18.61 -7.67
CA ASP A 174 9.43 19.77 -6.90
C ASP A 174 8.70 19.31 -5.65
N ASP A 175 9.36 19.39 -4.51
CA ASP A 175 8.82 19.00 -3.21
C ASP A 175 7.52 19.74 -2.87
N ALA A 176 7.40 21.00 -3.20
CA ALA A 176 6.19 21.78 -2.91
C ALA A 176 5.00 21.25 -3.74
N ARG A 177 5.23 20.87 -4.99
CA ARG A 177 4.21 20.28 -5.85
C ARG A 177 3.84 18.85 -5.38
N ASN A 178 4.84 18.05 -5.00
CA ASN A 178 4.61 16.72 -4.44
C ASN A 178 3.74 16.80 -3.18
N ARG A 179 4.11 17.67 -2.24
CA ARG A 179 3.35 17.89 -0.99
C ARG A 179 1.91 18.35 -1.23
N ARG A 180 1.65 19.16 -2.26
CA ARG A 180 0.26 19.54 -2.61
C ARG A 180 -0.59 18.34 -2.98
N TYR A 181 -0.08 17.43 -3.82
CA TYR A 181 -0.80 16.21 -4.15
C TYR A 181 -1.07 15.35 -2.93
N LEU A 182 -0.07 15.17 -2.06
CA LEU A 182 -0.20 14.40 -0.83
C LEU A 182 -1.21 15.02 0.15
N ALA A 183 -1.20 16.33 0.31
CA ALA A 183 -2.18 17.07 1.12
C ALA A 183 -3.60 16.96 0.57
N GLU A 184 -3.77 16.94 -0.75
CA GLU A 184 -5.08 16.73 -1.38
C GLU A 184 -5.60 15.30 -1.13
N VAL A 185 -4.73 14.28 -1.18
CA VAL A 185 -5.12 12.91 -0.82
C VAL A 185 -5.54 12.82 0.65
N TYR A 186 -4.80 13.48 1.55
CA TYR A 186 -5.17 13.56 2.97
C TYR A 186 -6.55 14.21 3.18
N LYS A 187 -6.85 15.26 2.45
CA LYS A 187 -8.17 15.91 2.46
C LYS A 187 -9.31 14.94 2.09
N LEU A 188 -9.11 14.19 0.99
CA LEU A 188 -10.07 13.16 0.57
C LEU A 188 -10.25 12.08 1.63
N PHE A 189 -9.14 11.64 2.25
CA PHE A 189 -9.14 10.66 3.33
C PHE A 189 -9.94 11.16 4.55
N ALA A 190 -9.73 12.39 4.99
CA ALA A 190 -10.49 12.99 6.09
C ALA A 190 -11.98 13.10 5.77
N GLN A 191 -12.32 13.63 4.60
CA GLN A 191 -13.71 13.75 4.14
C GLN A 191 -14.41 12.39 4.00
N ALA A 192 -13.70 11.36 3.55
CA ALA A 192 -14.24 10.00 3.48
C ALA A 192 -14.58 9.44 4.87
N GLY A 193 -13.76 9.77 5.89
CA GLY A 193 -14.02 9.40 7.28
C GLY A 193 -15.27 10.03 7.88
N GLU A 194 -15.63 11.23 7.43
CA GLU A 194 -16.82 11.96 7.89
C GLU A 194 -18.14 11.37 7.37
N ARG A 195 -18.10 10.48 6.36
CA ARG A 195 -19.31 9.86 5.78
C ARG A 195 -20.06 8.93 6.73
N GLY A 196 -19.39 8.35 7.74
CA GLY A 196 -20.02 7.58 8.80
C GLY A 196 -20.59 6.22 8.38
N TYR A 197 -20.12 5.61 7.28
CA TYR A 197 -20.53 4.27 6.86
C TYR A 197 -20.01 3.19 7.80
N SER A 198 -20.84 2.18 8.11
CA SER A 198 -20.54 1.15 9.11
C SER A 198 -19.38 0.22 8.74
N ASN A 199 -19.10 0.05 7.45
CA ASN A 199 -18.02 -0.79 6.93
C ASN A 199 -16.85 -0.01 6.34
N VAL A 200 -16.79 1.31 6.62
CA VAL A 200 -15.71 2.22 6.19
C VAL A 200 -15.04 2.82 7.41
N SER A 201 -13.73 2.64 7.51
CA SER A 201 -12.90 3.27 8.55
C SER A 201 -11.63 3.82 7.90
N MET A 202 -11.37 5.11 8.08
CA MET A 202 -10.17 5.76 7.52
C MET A 202 -8.99 5.62 8.48
N GLU A 203 -8.45 4.39 8.57
CA GLU A 203 -7.32 4.02 9.44
C GLU A 203 -5.98 4.09 8.68
N THR A 204 -6.02 3.74 7.37
CA THR A 204 -4.80 3.61 6.56
C THR A 204 -4.79 4.59 5.40
N LEU A 205 -3.87 5.55 5.45
CA LEU A 205 -3.52 6.39 4.33
C LEU A 205 -2.19 5.93 3.75
N SER A 206 -2.27 5.12 2.68
CA SER A 206 -1.12 4.52 2.02
C SER A 206 -0.63 5.42 0.91
N MET A 207 0.41 6.19 1.16
CA MET A 207 1.09 7.03 0.18
C MET A 207 2.54 7.26 0.57
N GLY A 208 3.39 7.61 -0.40
CA GLY A 208 4.83 7.77 -0.20
C GLY A 208 5.63 6.51 -0.51
N MET A 209 6.70 6.69 -1.27
CA MET A 209 7.66 5.68 -1.69
C MET A 209 9.09 6.14 -1.37
N SER A 210 10.11 5.42 -1.87
CA SER A 210 11.52 5.69 -1.56
C SER A 210 11.96 7.13 -1.80
N GLY A 211 11.33 7.87 -2.70
CA GLY A 211 11.71 9.24 -3.06
C GLY A 211 10.92 10.33 -2.35
N ASP A 212 9.79 10.02 -1.70
CA ASP A 212 8.87 11.04 -1.18
C ASP A 212 8.17 10.65 0.14
N PHE A 213 8.57 9.55 0.77
CA PHE A 213 7.91 9.07 1.99
C PHE A 213 7.96 10.06 3.16
N GLU A 214 9.02 10.86 3.28
CA GLU A 214 9.12 11.88 4.33
C GLU A 214 8.05 12.97 4.13
N ASN A 215 7.88 13.46 2.89
CA ASN A 215 6.81 14.38 2.54
C ASN A 215 5.43 13.75 2.77
N ALA A 216 5.25 12.49 2.38
CA ALA A 216 3.99 11.78 2.61
C ALA A 216 3.64 11.69 4.11
N ILE A 217 4.63 11.42 4.97
CA ILE A 217 4.43 11.39 6.43
C ILE A 217 4.05 12.77 6.96
N ARG A 218 4.72 13.83 6.50
CA ARG A 218 4.38 15.21 6.88
C ARG A 218 2.96 15.61 6.49
N GLU A 219 2.47 15.06 5.36
CA GLU A 219 1.10 15.29 4.87
C GLU A 219 0.09 14.21 5.33
N GLY A 220 0.42 13.40 6.34
CA GLY A 220 -0.55 12.55 7.03
C GLY A 220 -0.53 11.07 6.68
N ALA A 221 0.38 10.57 5.83
CA ALA A 221 0.49 9.13 5.56
C ALA A 221 0.59 8.31 6.85
N THR A 222 -0.13 7.21 6.94
CA THR A 222 -0.04 6.24 8.03
C THR A 222 0.68 4.95 7.60
N LEU A 223 0.90 4.78 6.28
CA LEU A 223 1.66 3.68 5.72
C LEU A 223 2.46 4.17 4.52
N VAL A 224 3.78 3.92 4.53
CA VAL A 224 4.68 4.21 3.42
C VAL A 224 5.19 2.91 2.79
N ARG A 225 5.39 2.89 1.45
CA ARG A 225 5.75 1.69 0.69
C ARG A 225 7.15 1.84 0.11
N ILE A 226 8.13 1.18 0.70
CA ILE A 226 9.54 1.34 0.35
C ILE A 226 10.11 0.02 -0.17
N GLY A 227 10.64 0.03 -1.38
CA GLY A 227 11.24 -1.14 -2.02
C GLY A 227 12.72 -0.95 -2.32
N THR A 228 13.03 -0.09 -3.30
CA THR A 228 14.41 0.10 -3.80
C THR A 228 15.39 0.53 -2.69
N ALA A 229 14.96 1.39 -1.78
CA ALA A 229 15.83 1.81 -0.67
C ALA A 229 16.16 0.66 0.30
N ILE A 230 15.26 -0.31 0.49
CA ILE A 230 15.50 -1.50 1.34
C ILE A 230 16.33 -2.54 0.60
N TYR A 231 15.88 -2.96 -0.59
CA TYR A 231 16.39 -4.16 -1.27
C TYR A 231 17.46 -3.88 -2.35
N GLY A 232 17.71 -2.62 -2.71
CA GLY A 232 18.56 -2.23 -3.84
C GLY A 232 17.81 -2.18 -5.17
N GLU A 233 18.52 -1.85 -6.23
CA GLU A 233 17.96 -1.80 -7.59
C GLU A 233 17.54 -3.18 -8.08
N ARG A 234 16.66 -3.18 -9.08
CA ARG A 234 16.09 -4.40 -9.64
C ARG A 234 16.99 -4.93 -10.74
N ASP A 235 17.26 -6.22 -10.70
CA ASP A 235 17.86 -6.92 -11.83
C ASP A 235 16.73 -7.53 -12.68
N TYR A 236 16.32 -6.79 -13.74
CA TYR A 236 15.29 -7.25 -14.68
C TYR A 236 15.75 -8.39 -15.59
N ASN A 237 17.04 -8.77 -15.53
CA ASN A 237 17.63 -9.83 -16.37
C ASN A 237 17.61 -11.20 -15.68
N LYS A 238 17.27 -11.27 -14.40
CA LYS A 238 17.03 -12.53 -13.68
C LYS A 238 15.56 -12.90 -13.83
N LYS A 239 15.21 -13.60 -14.91
CA LYS A 239 13.97 -14.35 -15.06
C LYS A 239 14.16 -15.78 -14.62
#